data_bfc012ec1db42a41fa2e05f167a71bfd
#
_entry.id   bfc012ec1db42a41fa2e05f167a71bfd
#
_cell.length_a   1.000
_cell.length_b   1.000
_cell.length_c   1.000
_cell.angle_alpha   90.00
_cell.angle_beta   90.00
_cell.angle_gamma   90.00
#
_symmetry.space_group_name_H-M   'P 1'
#
loop_
_entity.id
_entity.type
_entity.pdbx_description
1 polymer ?
#
loop_
_entity_poly.entity_id
_entity_poly.type
_entity_poly.pdbx_seq_one_letter_code
_entity_poly.pdbx_strand_id
1 'polypeptide(L)'
;EDRVIEAFNKDVELVLNDCTILYGDFSKLPEEAQLIIANMMFNLGRPRLSKFKGMKAGVDAKDWNKAADEMVDSAWYRQVPNRAGRLVERMRALA
;
A
#
# COMPACT_ATOMS: atom_id res chain seq x y z
N GLU A 1 0.02 27.48 1.17
CA GLU A 1 0.29 26.27 0.43
C GLU A 1 1.54 25.55 0.90
N ASP A 2 2.63 26.28 1.08
CA ASP A 2 3.88 25.69 1.54
C ASP A 2 3.71 25.00 2.89
N ARG A 3 2.89 25.56 3.77
CA ARG A 3 2.61 24.98 5.08
C ARG A 3 1.86 23.66 4.95
N VAL A 4 0.90 23.61 4.03
CA VAL A 4 0.12 22.39 3.80
C VAL A 4 1.03 21.30 3.23
N ILE A 5 1.93 21.66 2.32
CA ILE A 5 2.88 20.74 1.74
C ILE A 5 3.85 20.21 2.80
N GLU A 6 4.34 21.07 3.67
CA GLU A 6 5.24 20.66 4.75
C GLU A 6 4.56 19.69 5.72
N ALA A 7 3.33 20.00 6.14
CA ALA A 7 2.58 19.13 7.03
C ALA A 7 2.30 17.77 6.36
N PHE A 8 1.93 17.82 5.08
CA PHE A 8 1.70 16.62 4.29
C PHE A 8 2.98 15.79 4.18
N ASN A 9 4.10 16.45 3.94
CA ASN A 9 5.38 15.75 3.80
C ASN A 9 5.82 15.04 5.09
N LYS A 10 5.55 15.64 6.25
CA LYS A 10 5.84 14.96 7.53
C LYS A 10 5.05 13.67 7.67
N ASP A 11 3.75 13.73 7.38
CA ASP A 11 2.90 12.54 7.44
C ASP A 11 3.34 11.51 6.41
N VAL A 12 3.71 11.96 5.22
CA VAL A 12 4.21 11.09 4.16
C VAL A 12 5.52 10.44 4.57
N GLU A 13 6.43 11.18 5.19
CA GLU A 13 7.69 10.61 5.67
C GLU A 13 7.48 9.50 6.68
N LEU A 14 6.57 9.70 7.65
CA LEU A 14 6.24 8.68 8.63
C LEU A 14 5.64 7.44 7.97
N VAL A 15 4.74 7.64 7.01
CA VAL A 15 4.11 6.56 6.26
C VAL A 15 5.15 5.81 5.43
N LEU A 16 6.02 6.53 4.73
CA LEU A 16 7.05 5.91 3.91
C LEU A 16 8.06 5.14 4.77
N ASN A 17 8.39 5.65 5.94
CA ASN A 17 9.26 4.97 6.86
C ASN A 17 8.64 3.64 7.32
N ASP A 18 7.36 3.66 7.68
CA ASP A 18 6.62 2.45 8.05
C ASP A 18 6.55 1.47 6.87
N CYS A 19 6.35 1.97 5.66
CA CYS A 19 6.33 1.13 4.46
C CYS A 19 7.69 0.46 4.24
N THR A 20 8.77 1.18 4.46
CA THR A 20 10.13 0.65 4.32
C THR A 20 10.42 -0.42 5.38
N ILE A 21 9.91 -0.23 6.59
CA ILE A 21 10.05 -1.24 7.65
C ILE A 21 9.32 -2.52 7.27
N LEU A 22 8.11 -2.39 6.76
CA LEU A 22 7.27 -3.53 6.40
C LEU A 22 7.69 -4.18 5.08
N TYR A 23 8.06 -3.37 4.10
CA TYR A 23 8.53 -3.81 2.77
C TYR A 23 9.97 -3.34 2.61
N GLY A 24 10.93 -4.21 2.86
CA GLY A 24 12.36 -3.85 2.87
C GLY A 24 12.85 -3.19 1.58
N ASP A 25 12.31 -3.63 0.43
CA ASP A 25 12.67 -3.09 -0.88
C ASP A 25 11.67 -2.05 -1.38
N PHE A 26 10.96 -1.38 -0.48
CA PHE A 26 9.90 -0.43 -0.83
C PHE A 26 10.35 0.60 -1.87
N SER A 27 11.53 1.17 -1.68
CA SER A 27 12.04 2.21 -2.59
C SER A 27 12.36 1.69 -3.99
N LYS A 28 12.51 0.37 -4.14
CA LYS A 28 12.80 -0.27 -5.43
C LYS A 28 11.53 -0.67 -6.18
N LEU A 29 10.37 -0.58 -5.53
CA LEU A 29 9.10 -0.90 -6.15
C LEU A 29 8.72 0.15 -7.18
N PRO A 30 7.90 -0.20 -8.19
CA PRO A 30 7.34 0.79 -9.09
C PRO A 30 6.62 1.88 -8.30
N GLU A 31 6.68 3.10 -8.78
CA GLU A 31 6.06 4.25 -8.10
C GLU A 31 4.60 4.01 -7.78
N GLU A 32 3.85 3.42 -8.72
CA GLU A 32 2.45 3.10 -8.52
C GLU A 32 2.24 2.15 -7.34
N ALA A 33 3.09 1.12 -7.24
CA ALA A 33 3.02 0.19 -6.11
C ALA A 33 3.31 0.90 -4.79
N GLN A 34 4.28 1.80 -4.78
CA GLN A 34 4.60 2.59 -3.60
C GLN A 34 3.41 3.43 -3.16
N LEU A 35 2.73 4.07 -4.12
CA LEU A 35 1.55 4.88 -3.83
C LEU A 35 0.41 4.04 -3.26
N ILE A 36 0.17 2.87 -3.80
CA ILE A 36 -0.87 1.96 -3.31
C ILE A 36 -0.58 1.54 -1.87
N ILE A 37 0.63 1.12 -1.60
CA ILE A 37 1.05 0.68 -0.27
C ILE A 37 0.97 1.83 0.73
N ALA A 38 1.41 3.02 0.33
CA ALA A 38 1.32 4.20 1.17
C ALA A 38 -0.12 4.56 1.51
N ASN A 39 -1.03 4.47 0.54
CA ASN A 39 -2.46 4.70 0.79
C ASN A 39 -3.02 3.71 1.80
N MET A 40 -2.68 2.44 1.66
CA MET A 40 -3.11 1.41 2.61
C MET A 40 -2.54 1.68 3.99
N MET A 41 -1.28 2.08 4.06
CA MET A 41 -0.63 2.41 5.33
C MET A 41 -1.33 3.57 6.04
N PHE A 42 -1.74 4.60 5.29
CA PHE A 42 -2.50 5.71 5.83
C PHE A 42 -3.83 5.27 6.42
N ASN A 43 -4.51 4.35 5.75
CA ASN A 43 -5.84 3.90 6.17
C ASN A 43 -5.81 2.85 7.26
N LEU A 44 -4.85 1.95 7.21
CA LEU A 44 -4.81 0.78 8.09
C LEU A 44 -3.80 0.93 9.23
N GLY A 45 -2.69 1.62 8.97
CA GLY A 45 -1.57 1.66 9.89
C GLY A 45 -0.72 0.41 9.78
N ARG A 46 0.50 0.49 10.30
CA ARG A 46 1.47 -0.60 10.21
C ARG A 46 0.98 -1.92 10.84
N PRO A 47 0.36 -1.92 12.03
CA PRO A 47 -0.07 -3.19 12.65
C PRO A 47 -1.07 -3.96 11.81
N ARG A 48 -2.03 -3.26 11.18
CA ARG A 48 -3.03 -3.91 10.34
C ARG A 48 -2.45 -4.33 8.99
N LEU A 49 -1.68 -3.45 8.38
CA LEU A 49 -1.08 -3.76 7.08
C LEU A 49 -0.10 -4.92 7.18
N SER A 50 0.59 -5.08 8.31
CA SER A 50 1.51 -6.19 8.54
C SER A 50 0.83 -7.56 8.49
N LYS A 51 -0.48 -7.61 8.65
CA LYS A 51 -1.25 -8.85 8.58
C LYS A 51 -1.51 -9.29 7.14
N PHE A 52 -1.27 -8.43 6.18
CA PHE A 52 -1.44 -8.72 4.75
C PHE A 52 -0.22 -9.49 4.22
N LYS A 53 0.02 -10.67 4.79
CA LYS A 53 1.21 -11.47 4.46
C LYS A 53 1.21 -11.96 3.03
N GLY A 54 0.05 -12.35 2.51
CA GLY A 54 -0.07 -12.78 1.11
C GLY A 54 0.21 -11.65 0.14
N MET A 55 -0.32 -10.47 0.43
CA MET A 55 -0.02 -9.28 -0.37
C MET A 55 1.46 -8.96 -0.35
N LYS A 56 2.09 -9.04 0.82
CA LYS A 56 3.53 -8.80 0.94
C LYS A 56 4.31 -9.78 0.09
N ALA A 57 3.97 -11.06 0.14
CA ALA A 57 4.64 -12.07 -0.66
C ALA A 57 4.48 -11.79 -2.16
N GLY A 58 3.30 -11.39 -2.60
CA GLY A 58 3.05 -11.01 -3.97
C GLY A 58 3.87 -9.81 -4.40
N VAL A 59 3.90 -8.77 -3.59
CA VAL A 59 4.68 -7.56 -3.88
C VAL A 59 6.17 -7.87 -3.93
N ASP A 60 6.69 -8.63 -2.96
CA ASP A 60 8.10 -8.99 -2.91
C ASP A 60 8.52 -9.80 -4.15
N ALA A 61 7.63 -10.65 -4.64
CA ALA A 61 7.88 -11.46 -5.84
C ALA A 61 7.56 -10.74 -7.14
N LYS A 62 7.06 -9.49 -7.06
CA LYS A 62 6.57 -8.72 -8.21
C LYS A 62 5.39 -9.40 -8.90
N ASP A 63 4.65 -10.22 -8.16
CA ASP A 63 3.43 -10.87 -8.62
C ASP A 63 2.23 -10.00 -8.25
N TRP A 64 1.98 -9.01 -9.10
CA TRP A 64 0.98 -7.98 -8.83
C TRP A 64 -0.44 -8.52 -8.79
N ASN A 65 -0.73 -9.55 -9.60
CA ASN A 65 -2.05 -10.20 -9.58
C ASN A 65 -2.29 -10.90 -8.25
N LYS A 66 -1.28 -11.58 -7.72
CA LYS A 66 -1.37 -12.23 -6.41
C LYS A 66 -1.57 -11.18 -5.31
N ALA A 67 -0.81 -10.09 -5.36
CA ALA A 67 -0.96 -9.01 -4.40
C ALA A 67 -2.37 -8.44 -4.43
N ALA A 68 -2.91 -8.21 -5.62
CA ALA A 68 -4.28 -7.70 -5.79
C ALA A 68 -5.32 -8.69 -5.28
N ASP A 69 -5.16 -9.97 -5.55
CA ASP A 69 -6.07 -11.02 -5.06
C ASP A 69 -6.11 -11.05 -3.54
N GLU A 70 -4.96 -10.91 -2.91
CA GLU A 70 -4.87 -10.88 -1.45
C GLU A 70 -5.51 -9.62 -0.87
N MET A 71 -5.42 -8.49 -1.58
CA MET A 71 -6.09 -7.26 -1.18
C MET A 71 -7.61 -7.44 -1.20
N VAL A 72 -8.15 -8.11 -2.21
CA VAL A 72 -9.58 -8.38 -2.33
C VAL A 72 -10.05 -9.30 -1.20
N ASP A 73 -9.24 -10.26 -0.81
CA ASP A 73 -9.56 -11.22 0.23
C ASP A 73 -9.21 -10.67 1.61
N SER A 74 -9.72 -9.48 1.93
CA SER A 74 -9.43 -8.82 3.20
C SER A 74 -10.66 -8.13 3.75
N ALA A 75 -10.69 -7.96 5.08
CA ALA A 75 -11.75 -7.21 5.74
C ALA A 75 -11.76 -5.75 5.29
N TRP A 76 -10.57 -5.19 5.03
CA TRP A 76 -10.42 -3.84 4.53
C TRP A 76 -11.20 -3.63 3.22
N TYR A 77 -11.09 -4.57 2.28
CA TYR A 77 -11.82 -4.50 1.02
C TYR A 77 -13.32 -4.48 1.25
N ARG A 78 -13.80 -5.29 2.20
CA ARG A 78 -15.22 -5.35 2.54
C ARG A 78 -15.72 -4.07 3.20
N GLN A 79 -14.87 -3.42 3.98
CA GLN A 79 -15.24 -2.19 4.69
C GLN A 79 -15.29 -0.98 3.78
N VAL A 80 -14.34 -0.85 2.86
CA VAL A 80 -14.23 0.30 1.96
C VAL A 80 -14.06 -0.17 0.51
N PRO A 81 -15.09 -0.85 -0.06
CA PRO A 81 -14.94 -1.50 -1.36
C PRO A 81 -14.64 -0.53 -2.50
N ASN A 82 -15.17 0.68 -2.45
CA ASN A 82 -14.91 1.66 -3.51
C ASN A 82 -13.45 2.09 -3.53
N ARG A 83 -12.92 2.45 -2.37
CA ARG A 83 -11.52 2.87 -2.25
C ARG A 83 -10.58 1.70 -2.50
N ALA A 84 -10.86 0.58 -1.85
CA ALA A 84 -10.04 -0.62 -1.99
C ALA A 84 -10.05 -1.12 -3.43
N GLY A 85 -11.21 -1.11 -4.09
CA GLY A 85 -11.34 -1.53 -5.47
C GLY A 85 -10.46 -0.72 -6.42
N ARG A 86 -10.39 0.58 -6.20
CA ARG A 86 -9.52 1.45 -7.02
C ARG A 86 -8.06 1.06 -6.86
N LEU A 87 -7.61 0.82 -5.63
CA LEU A 87 -6.24 0.41 -5.36
C LEU A 87 -5.94 -0.97 -5.93
N VAL A 88 -6.90 -1.89 -5.84
CA VAL A 88 -6.78 -3.23 -6.41
C VAL A 88 -6.61 -3.15 -7.93
N GLU A 89 -7.42 -2.36 -8.60
CA GLU A 89 -7.31 -2.18 -10.06
C GLU A 89 -5.95 -1.65 -10.46
N ARG A 90 -5.44 -0.67 -9.71
CA ARG A 90 -4.12 -0.10 -9.96
C ARG A 90 -3.02 -1.13 -9.74
N MET A 91 -3.16 -1.97 -8.71
CA MET A 91 -2.20 -3.04 -8.45
C MET A 91 -2.19 -4.06 -9.59
N ARG A 92 -3.36 -4.46 -10.10
CA ARG A 92 -3.45 -5.39 -11.23
C ARG A 92 -2.86 -4.79 -12.51
N ALA A 93 -2.97 -3.48 -12.68
CA ALA A 93 -2.42 -2.80 -13.85
C ALA A 93 -0.90 -2.87 -13.92
N LEU A 94 -0.24 -3.18 -12.80
CA LEU A 94 1.21 -3.36 -12.77
C LEU A 94 1.66 -4.70 -13.37
N ALA A 95 0.75 -5.65 -13.46
CA ALA A 95 1.06 -6.99 -13.98
C ALA A 95 1.26 -7.04 -15.51
#